data_02894f62d22bdc6985fb60e947d267ab
#
_entry.id   02894f62d22bdc6985fb60e947d267ab
#
_cell.length_a   1.000
_cell.length_b   1.000
_cell.length_c   1.000
_cell.angle_alpha   90.00
_cell.angle_beta   90.00
_cell.angle_gamma   90.00
#
_symmetry.space_group_name_H-M   'P 1'
#
loop_
_entity.id
_entity.type
_entity.pdbx_description
1 polymer ?
#
loop_
_entity_poly.entity_id
_entity_poly.type
_entity_poly.pdbx_seq_one_letter_code
_entity_poly.pdbx_strand_id
1 'polypeptide(L)'
;MCPKILIIYDSNTGNTEKLAKAVAKGVKMCQVTCEMKRTEEVVLQEVIEADGYAIGSPSHFSVMSGKILTLLTKLYSIRNKMAGKPMGVFTTGTGGQVVALENIDRIIGGFNPTFVKPGIVIETVPERANPWEIDEKQAINLGRKLAEATLKERRSKKIC
;
A
#
# COMPACT_ATOMS: atom_id res chain seq x y z
N MET A 1 -15.74 -8.91 14.29
CA MET A 1 -15.39 -7.65 13.58
C MET A 1 -14.74 -7.97 12.24
N CYS A 2 -15.11 -7.27 11.18
CA CYS A 2 -14.49 -7.47 9.87
C CYS A 2 -13.01 -7.01 9.89
N PRO A 3 -12.12 -7.71 9.18
CA PRO A 3 -10.75 -7.25 9.03
C PRO A 3 -10.71 -5.87 8.36
N LYS A 4 -9.74 -5.06 8.73
CA LYS A 4 -9.55 -3.70 8.22
C LYS A 4 -8.21 -3.57 7.51
N ILE A 5 -8.23 -3.07 6.28
CA ILE A 5 -7.03 -2.68 5.54
C ILE A 5 -6.96 -1.16 5.47
N LEU A 6 -5.79 -0.63 5.79
CA LEU A 6 -5.48 0.78 5.69
C LEU A 6 -4.60 1.02 4.47
N ILE A 7 -5.07 1.84 3.53
CA ILE A 7 -4.32 2.28 2.36
C ILE A 7 -3.80 3.68 2.64
N ILE A 8 -2.48 3.78 2.75
CA ILE A 8 -1.80 5.04 3.07
C ILE A 8 -1.04 5.50 1.82
N TYR A 9 -1.23 6.75 1.42
CA TYR A 9 -0.60 7.27 0.21
C TYR A 9 -0.24 8.76 0.31
N ASP A 10 0.72 9.14 -0.49
CA ASP A 10 0.99 10.53 -0.86
C ASP A 10 0.71 10.71 -2.36
N SER A 11 0.17 11.86 -2.74
CA SER A 11 -0.13 12.16 -4.14
C SER A 11 -0.11 13.67 -4.39
N ASN A 12 0.73 14.10 -5.31
CA ASN A 12 0.82 15.50 -5.71
C ASN A 12 -0.08 15.83 -6.90
N THR A 13 -0.06 14.98 -7.94
CA THR A 13 -0.78 15.20 -9.20
C THR A 13 -2.06 14.39 -9.35
N GLY A 14 -2.38 13.56 -8.34
CA GLY A 14 -3.56 12.69 -8.33
C GLY A 14 -3.32 11.27 -8.89
N ASN A 15 -2.19 10.98 -9.49
CA ASN A 15 -1.92 9.65 -10.07
C ASN A 15 -1.82 8.56 -9.01
N THR A 16 -1.09 8.79 -7.93
CA THR A 16 -0.99 7.83 -6.82
C THR A 16 -2.33 7.66 -6.11
N GLU A 17 -3.11 8.72 -5.95
CA GLU A 17 -4.46 8.65 -5.39
C GLU A 17 -5.39 7.80 -6.25
N LYS A 18 -5.34 7.99 -7.57
CA LYS A 18 -6.11 7.19 -8.53
C LYS A 18 -5.79 5.71 -8.40
N LEU A 19 -4.51 5.39 -8.24
CA LEU A 19 -4.04 4.02 -8.03
C LEU A 19 -4.50 3.47 -6.67
N ALA A 20 -4.44 4.28 -5.61
CA ALA A 20 -4.94 3.91 -4.29
C ALA A 20 -6.44 3.57 -4.31
N LYS A 21 -7.25 4.32 -5.06
CA LYS A 21 -8.68 4.05 -5.26
C LYS A 21 -8.92 2.70 -5.94
N ALA A 22 -8.09 2.34 -6.93
CA ALA A 22 -8.17 1.06 -7.60
C ALA A 22 -7.78 -0.11 -6.67
N VAL A 23 -6.75 0.06 -5.85
CA VAL A 23 -6.40 -0.91 -4.79
C VAL A 23 -7.56 -1.08 -3.81
N ALA A 24 -8.17 0.02 -3.37
CA ALA A 24 -9.34 -0.02 -2.48
C ALA A 24 -10.53 -0.76 -3.09
N LYS A 25 -10.77 -0.59 -4.39
CA LYS A 25 -11.81 -1.33 -5.12
C LYS A 25 -11.57 -2.84 -5.02
N GLY A 26 -10.32 -3.29 -5.22
CA GLY A 26 -9.95 -4.69 -5.08
C GLY A 26 -10.15 -5.24 -3.65
N VAL A 27 -9.78 -4.47 -2.63
CA VAL A 27 -10.01 -4.87 -1.22
C VAL A 27 -11.50 -5.06 -0.93
N LYS A 28 -12.33 -4.11 -1.36
CA LYS A 28 -13.79 -4.15 -1.11
C LYS A 28 -14.50 -5.33 -1.76
N MET A 29 -13.91 -5.96 -2.76
CA MET A 29 -14.47 -7.17 -3.39
C MET A 29 -14.44 -8.40 -2.45
N CYS A 30 -13.71 -8.37 -1.35
CA CYS A 30 -13.42 -9.53 -0.49
C CYS A 30 -14.00 -9.43 0.92
N GLN A 31 -15.06 -8.70 1.18
CA GLN A 31 -15.68 -8.53 2.50
C GLN A 31 -14.69 -8.08 3.60
N VAL A 32 -13.75 -7.21 3.23
CA VAL A 32 -12.77 -6.58 4.11
C VAL A 32 -13.06 -5.09 4.13
N THR A 33 -13.05 -4.48 5.30
CA THR A 33 -13.19 -3.03 5.41
C THR A 33 -11.92 -2.35 4.91
N CYS A 34 -12.09 -1.24 4.19
CA CYS A 34 -10.99 -0.50 3.60
C CYS A 34 -11.12 0.98 3.91
N GLU A 35 -10.06 1.54 4.42
CA GLU A 35 -9.94 2.98 4.66
C GLU A 35 -8.72 3.52 3.92
N MET A 36 -8.90 4.66 3.26
CA MET A 36 -7.84 5.37 2.55
C MET A 36 -7.46 6.62 3.33
N LYS A 37 -6.16 6.84 3.51
CA LYS A 37 -5.64 8.03 4.19
C LYS A 37 -4.41 8.58 3.48
N ARG A 38 -4.36 9.90 3.37
CA ARG A 38 -3.12 10.60 3.07
C ARG A 38 -2.18 10.51 4.27
N THR A 39 -0.90 10.65 4.03
CA THR A 39 0.14 10.57 5.07
C THR A 39 -0.14 11.49 6.26
N GLU A 40 -0.71 12.67 6.02
CA GLU A 40 -1.02 13.69 7.02
C GLU A 40 -2.21 13.31 7.92
N GLU A 41 -3.08 12.43 7.45
CA GLU A 41 -4.30 11.99 8.14
C GLU A 41 -4.08 10.75 9.01
N VAL A 42 -2.88 10.16 8.95
CA VAL A 42 -2.59 8.89 9.62
C VAL A 42 -2.43 9.08 11.12
N VAL A 43 -3.24 8.37 11.88
CA VAL A 43 -3.15 8.27 13.35
C VAL A 43 -2.54 6.92 13.72
N LEU A 44 -1.55 6.90 14.61
CA LEU A 44 -0.83 5.66 14.99
C LEU A 44 -1.76 4.57 15.52
N GLN A 45 -2.79 4.95 16.29
CA GLN A 45 -3.74 3.99 16.85
C GLN A 45 -4.52 3.25 15.75
N GLU A 46 -4.91 3.93 14.68
CA GLU A 46 -5.59 3.33 13.54
C GLU A 46 -4.70 2.33 12.80
N VAL A 47 -3.39 2.64 12.71
CA VAL A 47 -2.40 1.72 12.15
C VAL A 47 -2.25 0.46 13.01
N ILE A 48 -2.22 0.62 14.33
CA ILE A 48 -2.15 -0.52 15.25
C ILE A 48 -3.38 -1.43 15.11
N GLU A 49 -4.55 -0.86 14.92
CA GLU A 49 -5.82 -1.57 14.80
C GLU A 49 -6.07 -2.21 13.43
N ALA A 50 -5.41 -1.73 12.39
CA ALA A 50 -5.53 -2.30 11.06
C ALA A 50 -4.91 -3.70 10.98
N ASP A 51 -5.49 -4.56 10.15
CA ASP A 51 -5.05 -5.96 9.95
C ASP A 51 -4.13 -6.13 8.71
N GLY A 52 -4.06 -5.13 7.85
CA GLY A 52 -3.20 -5.11 6.68
C GLY A 52 -3.02 -3.71 6.12
N TYR A 53 -2.02 -3.52 5.26
CA TYR A 53 -1.64 -2.20 4.77
C TYR A 53 -1.30 -2.21 3.28
N ALA A 54 -1.64 -1.12 2.59
CA ALA A 54 -1.05 -0.77 1.30
C ALA A 54 -0.38 0.59 1.42
N ILE A 55 0.85 0.70 0.91
CA ILE A 55 1.64 1.94 0.94
C ILE A 55 1.84 2.42 -0.49
N GLY A 56 1.36 3.63 -0.78
CA GLY A 56 1.44 4.27 -2.09
C GLY A 56 2.29 5.53 -2.10
N SER A 57 3.24 5.62 -3.04
CA SER A 57 4.12 6.79 -3.17
C SER A 57 4.31 7.20 -4.63
N PRO A 58 4.34 8.50 -4.93
CA PRO A 58 4.97 8.96 -6.15
C PRO A 58 6.49 8.76 -6.06
N SER A 59 7.14 8.62 -7.21
CA SER A 59 8.60 8.63 -7.30
C SER A 59 9.09 10.07 -7.47
N HIS A 60 9.96 10.51 -6.59
CA HIS A 60 10.67 11.76 -6.68
C HIS A 60 12.18 11.46 -6.71
N PHE A 61 12.86 11.80 -7.84
CA PHE A 61 14.29 11.50 -8.00
C PHE A 61 14.64 10.02 -7.73
N SER A 62 13.82 9.10 -8.21
CA SER A 62 13.98 7.65 -8.02
C SER A 62 13.87 7.17 -6.56
N VAL A 63 13.31 7.97 -5.67
CA VAL A 63 13.01 7.58 -4.28
C VAL A 63 11.54 7.85 -3.96
N MET A 64 11.06 7.26 -2.88
CA MET A 64 9.73 7.56 -2.35
C MET A 64 9.61 9.04 -1.98
N SER A 65 8.39 9.55 -1.91
CA SER A 65 8.17 10.93 -1.45
C SER A 65 8.65 11.13 0.00
N GLY A 66 9.11 12.34 0.30
CA GLY A 66 9.56 12.70 1.65
C GLY A 66 8.48 12.48 2.70
N LYS A 67 7.20 12.67 2.36
CA LYS A 67 6.07 12.44 3.26
C LYS A 67 5.91 10.96 3.62
N ILE A 68 6.08 10.06 2.65
CA ILE A 68 6.06 8.61 2.91
C ILE A 68 7.24 8.22 3.78
N LEU A 69 8.45 8.71 3.49
CA LEU A 69 9.62 8.43 4.30
C LEU A 69 9.46 8.92 5.75
N THR A 70 8.96 10.13 5.93
CA THR A 70 8.68 10.69 7.26
C THR A 70 7.66 9.83 8.02
N LEU A 71 6.59 9.42 7.35
CA LEU A 71 5.58 8.54 7.94
C LEU A 71 6.18 7.19 8.35
N LEU A 72 6.91 6.52 7.46
CA LEU A 72 7.54 5.23 7.77
C LEU A 72 8.51 5.33 8.95
N THR A 73 9.26 6.42 9.06
CA THR A 73 10.12 6.70 10.21
C THR A 73 9.30 6.80 11.50
N LYS A 74 8.16 7.50 11.46
CA LYS A 74 7.25 7.59 12.61
C LYS A 74 6.63 6.24 12.97
N LEU A 75 6.21 5.46 11.98
CA LEU A 75 5.61 4.13 12.18
C LEU A 75 6.60 3.12 12.75
N TYR A 76 7.90 3.34 12.57
CA TYR A 76 8.93 2.44 13.09
C TYR A 76 8.84 2.24 14.63
N SER A 77 8.35 3.23 15.35
CA SER A 77 8.13 3.14 16.82
C SER A 77 7.09 2.08 17.21
N ILE A 78 6.16 1.76 16.29
CA ILE A 78 5.08 0.77 16.50
C ILE A 78 5.25 -0.48 15.64
N ARG A 79 6.43 -0.70 15.05
CA ARG A 79 6.67 -1.80 14.09
C ARG A 79 6.28 -3.17 14.61
N ASN A 80 6.47 -3.42 15.90
CA ASN A 80 6.10 -4.70 16.53
C ASN A 80 4.60 -4.97 16.51
N LYS A 81 3.77 -3.92 16.42
CA LYS A 81 2.30 -4.03 16.28
C LYS A 81 1.88 -4.26 14.83
N MET A 82 2.80 -4.05 13.89
CA MET A 82 2.60 -4.25 12.45
C MET A 82 3.20 -5.58 11.96
N ALA A 83 4.07 -6.20 12.74
CA ALA A 83 4.75 -7.43 12.38
C ALA A 83 3.78 -8.57 12.03
N GLY A 84 4.09 -9.30 10.95
CA GLY A 84 3.29 -10.40 10.43
C GLY A 84 2.03 -9.97 9.66
N LYS A 85 1.63 -8.71 9.71
CA LYS A 85 0.47 -8.23 8.96
C LYS A 85 0.79 -8.08 7.47
N PRO A 86 -0.15 -8.39 6.58
CA PRO A 86 0.03 -8.24 5.14
C PRO A 86 0.29 -6.79 4.73
N MET A 87 1.31 -6.59 3.87
CA MET A 87 1.66 -5.28 3.30
C MET A 87 1.91 -5.38 1.80
N GLY A 88 1.27 -4.49 1.05
CA GLY A 88 1.50 -4.28 -0.39
C GLY A 88 2.00 -2.87 -0.66
N VAL A 89 2.74 -2.69 -1.76
CA VAL A 89 3.32 -1.40 -2.15
C VAL A 89 2.94 -1.08 -3.59
N PHE A 90 2.67 0.18 -3.87
CA PHE A 90 2.45 0.69 -5.21
C PHE A 90 3.10 2.06 -5.40
N THR A 91 3.69 2.27 -6.56
CA THR A 91 4.39 3.53 -6.90
C THR A 91 4.00 4.04 -8.28
N THR A 92 4.04 5.35 -8.43
CA THR A 92 3.79 6.04 -9.70
C THR A 92 4.95 6.99 -10.00
N GLY A 93 5.21 7.25 -11.28
CA GLY A 93 6.21 8.23 -11.67
C GLY A 93 6.50 8.25 -13.16
N THR A 94 7.27 9.24 -13.58
CA THR A 94 7.76 9.38 -14.96
C THR A 94 9.14 8.75 -15.16
N GLY A 95 9.69 8.13 -14.11
CA GLY A 95 10.98 7.48 -14.07
C GLY A 95 11.37 7.16 -12.62
N GLY A 96 12.15 6.10 -12.41
CA GLY A 96 12.62 5.69 -11.09
C GLY A 96 11.57 5.14 -10.13
N GLN A 97 10.33 4.93 -10.57
CA GLN A 97 9.25 4.38 -9.73
C GLN A 97 9.53 2.95 -9.27
N VAL A 98 10.28 2.16 -10.04
CA VAL A 98 10.75 0.82 -9.63
C VAL A 98 11.69 0.96 -8.42
N VAL A 99 12.66 1.86 -8.50
CA VAL A 99 13.62 2.11 -7.42
C VAL A 99 12.90 2.66 -6.18
N ALA A 100 11.90 3.52 -6.35
CA ALA A 100 11.08 4.01 -5.26
C ALA A 100 10.33 2.86 -4.55
N LEU A 101 9.78 1.91 -5.30
CA LEU A 101 9.14 0.71 -4.74
C LEU A 101 10.13 -0.13 -3.95
N GLU A 102 11.31 -0.41 -4.50
CA GLU A 102 12.37 -1.16 -3.82
C GLU A 102 12.84 -0.48 -2.53
N ASN A 103 12.91 0.85 -2.53
CA ASN A 103 13.24 1.62 -1.33
C ASN A 103 12.17 1.45 -0.23
N ILE A 104 10.88 1.51 -0.59
CA ILE A 104 9.80 1.27 0.36
C ILE A 104 9.87 -0.17 0.88
N ASP A 105 10.00 -1.15 -0.01
CA ASP A 105 10.12 -2.57 0.35
C ASP A 105 11.25 -2.83 1.34
N ARG A 106 12.41 -2.20 1.13
CA ARG A 106 13.57 -2.30 2.02
C ARG A 106 13.27 -1.76 3.41
N ILE A 107 12.61 -0.60 3.50
CA ILE A 107 12.27 0.01 4.79
C ILE A 107 11.21 -0.81 5.52
N ILE A 108 10.12 -1.19 4.83
CA ILE A 108 9.05 -1.98 5.45
C ILE A 108 9.49 -3.40 5.81
N GLY A 109 10.55 -3.93 5.18
CA GLY A 109 11.19 -5.18 5.60
C GLY A 109 11.61 -5.17 7.07
N GLY A 110 12.02 -4.01 7.60
CA GLY A 110 12.31 -3.80 9.02
C GLY A 110 11.09 -3.89 9.95
N PHE A 111 9.88 -3.89 9.40
CA PHE A 111 8.63 -4.11 10.14
C PHE A 111 8.23 -5.59 10.22
N ASN A 112 8.99 -6.46 9.56
CA ASN A 112 8.71 -7.90 9.47
C ASN A 112 7.28 -8.23 9.00
N PRO A 113 6.82 -7.68 7.83
CA PRO A 113 5.49 -7.92 7.33
C PRO A 113 5.36 -9.26 6.62
N THR A 114 4.13 -9.68 6.33
CA THR A 114 3.84 -10.62 5.27
C THR A 114 3.70 -9.83 3.96
N PHE A 115 4.72 -9.88 3.10
CA PHE A 115 4.70 -9.15 1.83
C PHE A 115 3.65 -9.69 0.87
N VAL A 116 2.83 -8.80 0.31
CA VAL A 116 1.92 -9.10 -0.80
C VAL A 116 2.57 -8.63 -2.09
N LYS A 117 2.99 -9.57 -2.91
CA LYS A 117 3.74 -9.35 -4.15
C LYS A 117 2.96 -9.83 -5.39
N PRO A 118 3.30 -9.32 -6.59
CA PRO A 118 4.23 -8.19 -6.82
C PRO A 118 3.65 -6.86 -6.36
N GLY A 119 4.49 -5.91 -6.01
CA GLY A 119 4.11 -4.51 -5.89
C GLY A 119 3.75 -3.94 -7.26
N ILE A 120 2.99 -2.86 -7.29
CA ILE A 120 2.56 -2.21 -8.52
C ILE A 120 3.43 -0.99 -8.83
N VAL A 121 3.89 -0.92 -10.06
CA VAL A 121 4.71 0.17 -10.58
C VAL A 121 4.05 0.73 -11.82
N ILE A 122 3.63 1.99 -11.77
CA ILE A 122 2.94 2.65 -12.87
C ILE A 122 3.76 3.83 -13.40
N GLU A 123 4.04 3.79 -14.70
CA GLU A 123 4.66 4.89 -15.40
C GLU A 123 3.60 5.89 -15.88
N THR A 124 3.75 7.15 -15.49
CA THR A 124 2.78 8.21 -15.75
C THR A 124 3.25 9.18 -16.83
N VAL A 125 3.68 8.66 -17.99
CA VAL A 125 4.07 9.48 -19.13
C VAL A 125 2.88 9.88 -19.99
N PRO A 126 2.81 11.13 -20.48
CA PRO A 126 1.69 11.63 -21.28
C PRO A 126 1.45 10.89 -22.59
N GLU A 127 2.51 10.34 -23.16
CA GLU A 127 2.48 9.69 -24.48
C GLU A 127 2.00 8.23 -24.46
N ARG A 128 1.80 7.68 -23.28
CA ARG A 128 1.33 6.32 -23.11
C ARG A 128 -0.16 6.22 -23.44
N ALA A 129 -0.48 5.71 -24.61
CA ALA A 129 -1.85 5.55 -25.07
C ALA A 129 -2.64 4.59 -24.15
N ASN A 130 -3.57 5.15 -23.39
CA ASN A 130 -4.56 4.48 -22.56
C ASN A 130 -4.04 3.31 -21.68
N PRO A 131 -2.98 3.53 -20.89
CA PRO A 131 -2.42 2.48 -20.02
C PRO A 131 -3.30 2.20 -18.79
N TRP A 132 -4.20 3.13 -18.45
CA TRP A 132 -4.94 3.12 -17.20
C TRP A 132 -5.78 1.86 -17.00
N GLU A 133 -6.36 1.30 -18.06
CA GLU A 133 -7.19 0.10 -17.93
C GLU A 133 -6.38 -1.12 -17.46
N ILE A 134 -5.16 -1.29 -17.96
CA ILE A 134 -4.25 -2.36 -17.54
C ILE A 134 -3.77 -2.10 -16.12
N ASP A 135 -3.39 -0.87 -15.84
CA ASP A 135 -2.88 -0.43 -14.53
C ASP A 135 -3.96 -0.56 -13.45
N GLU A 136 -5.21 -0.22 -13.78
CA GLU A 136 -6.35 -0.39 -12.89
C GLU A 136 -6.59 -1.86 -12.55
N LYS A 137 -6.51 -2.76 -13.53
CA LYS A 137 -6.64 -4.21 -13.30
C LYS A 137 -5.55 -4.74 -12.38
N GLN A 138 -4.30 -4.30 -12.55
CA GLN A 138 -3.20 -4.68 -11.69
C GLN A 138 -3.39 -4.17 -10.26
N ALA A 139 -3.83 -2.94 -10.09
CA ALA A 139 -4.08 -2.34 -8.79
C ALA A 139 -5.26 -3.02 -8.06
N ILE A 140 -6.34 -3.31 -8.76
CA ILE A 140 -7.46 -4.09 -8.22
C ILE A 140 -6.98 -5.47 -7.77
N ASN A 141 -6.14 -6.13 -8.56
CA ASN A 141 -5.59 -7.44 -8.21
C ASN A 141 -4.69 -7.38 -6.98
N LEU A 142 -3.88 -6.34 -6.81
CA LEU A 142 -3.12 -6.13 -5.57
C LEU A 142 -4.04 -6.00 -4.36
N GLY A 143 -5.09 -5.19 -4.48
CA GLY A 143 -6.08 -5.02 -3.42
C GLY A 143 -6.78 -6.33 -3.03
N ARG A 144 -7.16 -7.13 -4.02
CA ARG A 144 -7.76 -8.46 -3.79
C ARG A 144 -6.79 -9.40 -3.07
N LYS A 145 -5.55 -9.51 -3.55
CA LYS A 145 -4.51 -10.34 -2.91
C LYS A 145 -4.22 -9.91 -1.47
N LEU A 146 -4.21 -8.59 -1.22
CA LEU A 146 -4.02 -8.05 0.11
C LEU A 146 -5.16 -8.43 1.05
N ALA A 147 -6.40 -8.35 0.58
CA ALA A 147 -7.58 -8.77 1.33
C ALA A 147 -7.57 -10.28 1.63
N GLU A 148 -7.25 -11.11 0.64
CA GLU A 148 -7.12 -12.56 0.80
C GLU A 148 -6.05 -12.94 1.83
N ALA A 149 -4.87 -12.29 1.78
CA ALA A 149 -3.80 -12.49 2.74
C ALA A 149 -4.22 -12.08 4.16
N THR A 150 -4.95 -10.97 4.29
CA THR A 150 -5.46 -10.47 5.58
C THR A 150 -6.49 -11.44 6.18
N LEU A 151 -7.38 -11.98 5.36
CA LEU A 151 -8.36 -12.97 5.81
C LEU A 151 -7.68 -14.28 6.25
N LYS A 152 -6.66 -14.71 5.51
CA LYS A 152 -5.89 -15.92 5.84
C LYS A 152 -5.15 -15.77 7.17
N GLU A 153 -4.45 -14.65 7.38
CA GLU A 153 -3.72 -14.34 8.60
C GLU A 153 -4.64 -14.34 9.82
N ARG A 154 -5.82 -13.76 9.68
CA ARG A 154 -6.81 -13.73 10.76
C ARG A 154 -7.38 -15.08 11.13
N ARG A 155 -7.58 -15.97 10.13
CA ARG A 155 -8.02 -17.34 10.37
C ARG A 155 -6.96 -18.13 11.13
N SER A 156 -5.68 -17.99 10.76
CA SER A 156 -4.58 -18.66 11.44
C SER A 156 -4.46 -18.26 12.91
N LYS A 157 -4.71 -17.00 13.25
CA LYS A 157 -4.71 -16.51 14.63
C LYS A 157 -5.91 -16.96 15.48
N LYS A 158 -7.02 -17.36 14.85
CA LYS A 158 -8.20 -17.89 15.57
C LYS A 158 -8.11 -19.37 15.89
N ILE A 159 -7.20 -20.09 15.26
CA ILE A 159 -7.00 -21.55 15.43
C ILE A 159 -5.97 -21.82 16.53
N CYS A 160 -5.18 -20.83 16.89
CA CYS A 160 -4.27 -20.87 18.05
C CYS A 160 -4.94 -20.30 19.28
#